data_53aeb2f0cd3d7823963e9661e5d1a8bd
#
_entry.id   53aeb2f0cd3d7823963e9661e5d1a8bd
#
_cell.length_a   1.000
_cell.length_b   1.000
_cell.length_c   1.000
_cell.angle_alpha   90.00
_cell.angle_beta   90.00
_cell.angle_gamma   90.00
#
_symmetry.space_group_name_H-M   'P 1'
#
loop_
_entity.id
_entity.type
_entity.pdbx_description
1 polymer ?
#
loop_
_entity_poly.entity_id
_entity_poly.type
_entity_poly.pdbx_seq_one_letter_code
_entity_poly.pdbx_strand_id
1 'polypeptide(L)'
;MSTTVSAKPAEVRREWLLVDADGKTLGRLASEIARRLRGKHKPIFTPHVDTGDYIVVVNAEKVAVTGNKLKDKLYHHHTGYIGNLKSISLEKQLQKAPERVIETAVRGMLPRNPLGRSMMKKLRIFAGPEHTHQAQQPKPLEL
;
A
#
# COMPACT_ATOMS: atom_id res chain seq x y z
N MET A 1 15.38 23.32 -24.61
CA MET A 1 15.77 21.94 -24.30
C MET A 1 14.65 21.22 -23.60
N SER A 2 14.41 19.99 -23.97
CA SER A 2 13.44 19.17 -23.22
C SER A 2 14.02 18.72 -21.90
N THR A 3 13.28 18.91 -20.82
CA THR A 3 13.62 18.42 -19.48
C THR A 3 12.92 17.11 -19.15
N THR A 4 12.19 16.53 -20.11
CA THR A 4 11.45 15.29 -19.91
C THR A 4 12.40 14.11 -19.79
N VAL A 5 12.28 13.37 -18.69
CA VAL A 5 13.10 12.19 -18.40
C VAL A 5 12.31 10.94 -18.71
N SER A 6 12.91 10.01 -19.47
CA SER A 6 12.42 8.64 -19.63
C SER A 6 13.37 7.71 -18.87
N ALA A 7 12.96 7.28 -17.67
CA ALA A 7 13.82 6.48 -16.81
C ALA A 7 14.03 5.08 -17.38
N LYS A 8 15.25 4.54 -17.20
CA LYS A 8 15.57 3.16 -17.51
C LYS A 8 15.48 2.32 -16.24
N PRO A 9 14.92 1.11 -16.29
CA PRO A 9 14.76 0.28 -15.09
C PRO A 9 16.06 0.05 -14.30
N ALA A 10 17.19 -0.08 -15.02
CA ALA A 10 18.50 -0.31 -14.41
C ALA A 10 19.07 0.92 -13.68
N GLU A 11 18.59 2.11 -14.00
CA GLU A 11 19.08 3.37 -13.43
C GLU A 11 18.26 3.88 -12.25
N VAL A 12 17.10 3.26 -12.01
CA VAL A 12 16.20 3.69 -10.91
C VAL A 12 16.77 3.27 -9.58
N ARG A 13 16.97 4.26 -8.70
CA ARG A 13 17.37 4.03 -7.31
C ARG A 13 16.12 3.98 -6.43
N ARG A 14 15.99 2.93 -5.64
CA ARG A 14 14.87 2.72 -4.73
C ARG A 14 15.34 2.81 -3.29
N GLU A 15 14.63 3.62 -2.52
CA GLU A 15 14.86 3.73 -1.09
C GLU A 15 13.91 2.80 -0.34
N TRP A 16 14.27 2.45 0.88
CA TRP A 16 13.40 1.75 1.82
C TRP A 16 12.84 2.76 2.81
N LEU A 17 11.52 2.83 2.89
CA LEU A 17 10.80 3.76 3.74
C LEU A 17 9.98 3.00 4.78
N LEU A 18 9.97 3.50 6.01
CA LEU A 18 9.17 2.97 7.11
C LEU A 18 8.01 3.91 7.41
N VAL A 19 6.81 3.37 7.40
CA VAL A 19 5.58 4.13 7.68
C VAL A 19 4.89 3.52 8.90
N ASP A 20 4.54 4.35 9.87
CA ASP A 20 3.75 3.95 11.02
C ASP A 20 2.27 4.27 10.75
N ALA A 21 1.44 3.24 10.76
CA ALA A 21 0.00 3.37 10.51
C ALA A 21 -0.81 3.73 11.76
N ASP A 22 -0.18 3.78 12.93
CA ASP A 22 -0.85 4.05 14.20
C ASP A 22 -1.56 5.43 14.17
N GLY A 23 -2.88 5.41 14.34
CA GLY A 23 -3.69 6.62 14.35
C GLY A 23 -3.86 7.32 12.99
N LYS A 24 -3.28 6.79 11.92
CA LYS A 24 -3.42 7.37 10.57
C LYS A 24 -4.73 6.94 9.93
N THR A 25 -5.37 7.88 9.22
CA THR A 25 -6.60 7.59 8.46
C THR A 25 -6.31 6.68 7.28
N LEU A 26 -7.02 5.57 7.17
CA LEU A 26 -6.78 4.52 6.18
C LEU A 26 -6.67 5.06 4.74
N GLY A 27 -7.67 5.81 4.27
CA GLY A 27 -7.70 6.30 2.90
C GLY A 27 -6.56 7.26 2.57
N ARG A 28 -6.27 8.20 3.46
CA ARG A 28 -5.19 9.17 3.28
C ARG A 28 -3.82 8.50 3.34
N LEU A 29 -3.63 7.57 4.26
CA LEU A 29 -2.41 6.77 4.35
C LEU A 29 -2.20 5.96 3.07
N ALA A 30 -3.23 5.27 2.59
CA ALA A 30 -3.16 4.44 1.39
C ALA A 30 -2.84 5.26 0.13
N SER A 31 -3.38 6.46 0.00
CA SER A 31 -3.10 7.35 -1.14
C SER A 31 -1.64 7.80 -1.18
N GLU A 32 -1.05 8.14 -0.05
CA GLU A 32 0.37 8.50 0.02
C GLU A 32 1.28 7.31 -0.25
N ILE A 33 0.94 6.15 0.29
CA ILE A 33 1.69 4.91 0.02
C ILE A 33 1.64 4.58 -1.47
N ALA A 34 0.47 4.65 -2.10
CA ALA A 34 0.32 4.38 -3.53
C ALA A 34 1.12 5.37 -4.39
N ARG A 35 1.10 6.65 -4.04
CA ARG A 35 1.89 7.68 -4.72
C ARG A 35 3.39 7.35 -4.69
N ARG A 36 3.89 6.91 -3.55
CA ARG A 36 5.31 6.58 -3.38
C ARG A 36 5.70 5.27 -4.04
N LEU A 37 4.82 4.27 -4.02
CA LEU A 37 5.03 3.01 -4.73
C LEU A 37 5.09 3.23 -6.25
N ARG A 38 4.30 4.15 -6.77
CA ARG A 38 4.29 4.50 -8.19
C ARG A 38 5.48 5.37 -8.59
N GLY A 39 6.02 6.14 -7.66
CA GLY A 39 7.16 7.03 -7.90
C GLY A 39 6.79 8.45 -8.35
N LYS A 40 5.53 8.85 -8.19
CA LYS A 40 5.07 10.21 -8.58
C LYS A 40 5.71 11.34 -7.78
N HIS A 41 6.33 11.06 -6.66
CA HIS A 41 7.06 12.03 -5.85
C HIS A 41 8.46 12.33 -6.37
N LYS A 42 8.92 11.60 -7.39
CA LYS A 42 10.24 11.75 -7.98
C LYS A 42 10.17 12.52 -9.31
N PRO A 43 11.14 13.41 -9.60
CA PRO A 43 11.18 14.10 -10.90
C PRO A 43 11.46 13.15 -12.07
N ILE A 44 12.04 11.98 -11.81
CA ILE A 44 12.29 10.95 -12.84
C ILE A 44 11.08 10.10 -13.17
N PHE A 45 9.90 10.37 -12.59
CA PHE A 45 8.71 9.58 -12.82
C PHE A 45 8.46 9.35 -14.32
N THR A 46 8.33 8.07 -14.68
CA THR A 46 8.03 7.63 -16.05
C THR A 46 6.85 6.66 -15.99
N PRO A 47 5.73 6.93 -16.71
CA PRO A 47 4.51 6.12 -16.58
C PRO A 47 4.66 4.63 -16.88
N HIS A 48 5.57 4.25 -17.80
CA HIS A 48 5.78 2.87 -18.20
C HIS A 48 6.87 2.13 -17.42
N VAL A 49 7.53 2.81 -16.47
CA VAL A 49 8.61 2.26 -15.66
C VAL A 49 8.24 2.38 -14.17
N ASP A 50 8.55 1.35 -13.40
CA ASP A 50 8.40 1.36 -11.96
C ASP A 50 9.54 2.15 -11.31
N THR A 51 9.28 3.42 -10.99
CA THR A 51 10.25 4.34 -10.39
C THR A 51 10.07 4.52 -8.88
N GLY A 52 9.11 3.81 -8.28
CA GLY A 52 8.78 3.96 -6.86
C GLY A 52 9.76 3.29 -5.89
N ASP A 53 9.52 3.52 -4.61
CA ASP A 53 10.35 3.02 -3.52
C ASP A 53 9.72 1.80 -2.84
N TYR A 54 10.52 1.10 -2.02
CA TYR A 54 10.03 0.06 -1.12
C TYR A 54 9.45 0.69 0.12
N ILE A 55 8.29 0.22 0.55
CA ILE A 55 7.61 0.73 1.74
C ILE A 55 7.32 -0.42 2.70
N VAL A 56 7.71 -0.21 3.96
CA VAL A 56 7.39 -1.09 5.08
C VAL A 56 6.40 -0.36 5.97
N VAL A 57 5.23 -0.94 6.19
CA VAL A 57 4.19 -0.38 7.06
C VAL A 57 4.13 -1.20 8.34
N VAL A 58 4.14 -0.54 9.48
CA VAL A 58 4.00 -1.16 10.80
C VAL A 58 2.74 -0.66 11.50
N ASN A 59 2.31 -1.36 12.54
CA ASN A 59 1.09 -1.03 13.29
C ASN A 59 -0.19 -1.01 12.44
N ALA A 60 -0.31 -1.89 11.46
CA ALA A 60 -1.49 -1.96 10.60
C ALA A 60 -2.80 -2.20 11.38
N GLU A 61 -2.73 -2.87 12.53
CA GLU A 61 -3.88 -3.10 13.40
C GLU A 61 -4.45 -1.83 14.04
N LYS A 62 -3.66 -0.77 14.11
CA LYS A 62 -4.00 0.51 14.74
C LYS A 62 -4.42 1.59 13.74
N VAL A 63 -4.61 1.23 12.48
CA VAL A 63 -5.09 2.19 11.47
C VAL A 63 -6.48 2.72 11.84
N ALA A 64 -6.70 4.01 11.64
CA ALA A 64 -7.95 4.67 11.97
C ALA A 64 -8.88 4.78 10.75
N VAL A 65 -10.17 4.71 11.01
CA VAL A 65 -11.22 5.00 10.03
C VAL A 65 -12.23 5.95 10.64
N THR A 66 -12.88 6.77 9.81
CA THR A 66 -13.89 7.74 10.25
C THR A 66 -15.30 7.21 10.06
N GLY A 67 -16.26 7.82 10.77
CA GLY A 67 -17.67 7.43 10.69
C GLY A 67 -17.93 6.03 11.19
N ASN A 68 -18.94 5.36 10.64
CA ASN A 68 -19.36 4.02 11.04
C ASN A 68 -18.78 2.90 10.13
N LYS A 69 -17.65 3.15 9.50
CA LYS A 69 -17.02 2.22 8.54
C LYS A 69 -16.63 0.88 9.15
N LEU A 70 -16.29 0.85 10.44
CA LEU A 70 -15.96 -0.40 11.12
C LEU A 70 -17.04 -1.46 10.98
N LYS A 71 -18.32 -1.03 11.04
CA LYS A 71 -19.48 -1.92 10.91
C LYS A 71 -20.05 -1.96 9.50
N ASP A 72 -20.05 -0.83 8.79
CA ASP A 72 -20.74 -0.65 7.53
C ASP A 72 -19.90 -1.05 6.32
N LYS A 73 -18.58 -0.87 6.39
CA LYS A 73 -17.71 -1.26 5.28
C LYS A 73 -17.54 -2.77 5.21
N LEU A 74 -17.90 -3.34 4.05
CA LEU A 74 -17.84 -4.77 3.80
C LEU A 74 -16.79 -5.09 2.72
N TYR A 75 -16.05 -6.17 2.93
CA TYR A 75 -15.16 -6.76 1.95
C TYR A 75 -15.80 -8.02 1.38
N HIS A 76 -16.00 -8.04 0.07
CA HIS A 76 -16.70 -9.11 -0.62
C HIS A 76 -15.73 -9.93 -1.45
N HIS A 77 -15.96 -11.24 -1.50
CA HIS A 77 -15.34 -12.12 -2.49
C HIS A 77 -16.32 -13.20 -2.89
N HIS A 78 -16.20 -13.65 -4.14
CA HIS A 78 -17.04 -14.71 -4.70
C HIS A 78 -16.19 -15.95 -4.95
N THR A 79 -16.72 -17.13 -4.56
CA THR A 79 -15.98 -18.38 -4.70
C THR A 79 -15.94 -18.93 -6.13
N GLY A 80 -16.72 -18.35 -7.05
CA GLY A 80 -16.88 -18.84 -8.42
C GLY A 80 -18.08 -19.77 -8.62
N TYR A 81 -18.71 -20.23 -7.55
CA TYR A 81 -19.93 -21.04 -7.59
C TYR A 81 -21.16 -20.18 -7.35
N ILE A 82 -22.31 -20.58 -7.91
CA ILE A 82 -23.56 -19.83 -7.81
C ILE A 82 -23.95 -19.57 -6.35
N GLY A 83 -24.29 -18.32 -6.03
CA GLY A 83 -24.78 -17.91 -4.71
C GLY A 83 -23.72 -17.79 -3.61
N ASN A 84 -22.43 -18.00 -3.92
CA ASN A 84 -21.36 -18.02 -2.92
C ASN A 84 -20.61 -16.69 -2.83
N LEU A 85 -21.33 -15.59 -2.59
CA LEU A 85 -20.76 -14.31 -2.23
C LEU A 85 -20.50 -14.30 -0.72
N LYS A 86 -19.24 -14.14 -0.35
CA LYS A 86 -18.83 -14.04 1.05
C LYS A 86 -18.45 -12.60 1.37
N SER A 87 -18.85 -12.14 2.55
CA SER A 87 -18.62 -10.77 3.01
C SER A 87 -18.10 -10.77 4.44
N ILE A 88 -17.19 -9.86 4.72
CA ILE A 88 -16.65 -9.63 6.06
C ILE A 88 -16.61 -8.12 6.33
N SER A 89 -16.99 -7.71 7.53
CA SER A 89 -16.92 -6.29 7.93
C SER A 89 -15.48 -5.86 8.16
N LEU A 90 -15.23 -4.55 8.09
CA LEU A 90 -13.92 -3.97 8.35
C LEU A 90 -13.40 -4.33 9.75
N GLU A 91 -14.26 -4.28 10.77
CA GLU A 91 -13.92 -4.65 12.14
C GLU A 91 -13.40 -6.08 12.23
N LYS A 92 -14.13 -7.02 11.64
CA LYS A 92 -13.73 -8.45 11.62
C LYS A 92 -12.45 -8.67 10.80
N GLN A 93 -12.29 -7.93 9.70
CA GLN A 93 -11.09 -8.01 8.88
C GLN A 93 -9.85 -7.51 9.63
N LEU A 94 -9.98 -6.44 10.42
CA LEU A 94 -8.89 -5.94 11.27
C LEU A 94 -8.48 -6.94 12.35
N GLN A 95 -9.44 -7.69 12.89
CA GLN A 95 -9.16 -8.73 13.87
C GLN A 95 -8.49 -9.96 13.26
N LYS A 96 -8.92 -10.34 12.07
CA LYS A 96 -8.44 -11.55 11.38
C LYS A 96 -7.10 -11.34 10.69
N ALA A 97 -6.98 -10.29 9.89
CA ALA A 97 -5.81 -10.00 9.08
C ALA A 97 -5.74 -8.49 8.78
N PRO A 98 -5.21 -7.68 9.70
CA PRO A 98 -5.18 -6.23 9.55
C PRO A 98 -4.34 -5.76 8.35
N GLU A 99 -3.35 -6.54 7.94
CA GLU A 99 -2.51 -6.23 6.78
C GLU A 99 -3.34 -6.14 5.49
N ARG A 100 -4.37 -6.96 5.36
CA ARG A 100 -5.23 -6.99 4.17
C ARG A 100 -6.04 -5.72 4.00
N VAL A 101 -6.35 -5.03 5.07
CA VAL A 101 -7.09 -3.75 5.01
C VAL A 101 -6.29 -2.70 4.25
N ILE A 102 -5.04 -2.49 4.64
CA ILE A 102 -4.15 -1.54 3.96
C ILE A 102 -3.79 -2.03 2.56
N GLU A 103 -3.51 -3.31 2.42
CA GLU A 103 -3.18 -3.91 1.12
C GLU A 103 -4.31 -3.70 0.09
N THR A 104 -5.55 -3.95 0.47
CA THR A 104 -6.70 -3.77 -0.41
C THR A 104 -6.90 -2.30 -0.78
N ALA A 105 -6.74 -1.39 0.17
CA ALA A 105 -6.87 0.04 -0.06
C ALA A 105 -5.80 0.55 -1.05
N VAL A 106 -4.56 0.15 -0.88
CA VAL A 106 -3.45 0.53 -1.77
C VAL A 106 -3.59 -0.09 -3.14
N ARG A 107 -3.96 -1.36 -3.21
CA ARG A 107 -4.17 -2.07 -4.49
C ARG A 107 -5.23 -1.39 -5.34
N GLY A 108 -6.32 -0.91 -4.73
CA GLY A 108 -7.37 -0.17 -5.42
C GLY A 108 -6.93 1.18 -5.99
N MET A 109 -5.83 1.74 -5.47
CA MET A 109 -5.27 3.03 -5.89
C MET A 109 -4.12 2.90 -6.88
N LEU A 110 -3.59 1.70 -7.09
CA LEU A 110 -2.54 1.42 -8.06
C LEU A 110 -3.14 0.98 -9.40
N PRO A 111 -2.38 1.11 -10.52
CA PRO A 111 -2.84 0.62 -11.81
C PRO A 111 -3.15 -0.88 -11.79
N ARG A 112 -4.20 -1.28 -12.50
CA ARG A 112 -4.64 -2.68 -12.60
C ARG A 112 -4.03 -3.38 -13.81
N ASN A 113 -2.72 -3.46 -13.83
CA ASN A 113 -1.93 -4.05 -14.91
C ASN A 113 -0.68 -4.75 -14.35
N PRO A 114 0.15 -5.41 -15.18
CA PRO A 114 1.38 -6.05 -14.70
C PRO A 114 2.34 -5.10 -13.96
N LEU A 115 2.43 -3.85 -14.40
CA LEU A 115 3.26 -2.83 -13.73
C LEU A 115 2.73 -2.53 -12.31
N GLY A 116 1.41 -2.36 -12.17
CA GLY A 116 0.78 -2.15 -10.87
C GLY A 116 1.00 -3.33 -9.91
N ARG A 117 0.94 -4.56 -10.41
CA ARG A 117 1.26 -5.74 -9.61
C ARG A 117 2.73 -5.77 -9.15
N SER A 118 3.65 -5.32 -9.98
CA SER A 118 5.05 -5.16 -9.60
C SER A 118 5.24 -4.10 -8.52
N MET A 119 4.49 -3.00 -8.59
CA MET A 119 4.48 -1.96 -7.55
C MET A 119 3.99 -2.52 -6.20
N MET A 120 2.94 -3.33 -6.20
CA MET A 120 2.42 -3.97 -4.97
C MET A 120 3.44 -4.87 -4.28
N LYS A 121 4.33 -5.50 -5.02
CA LYS A 121 5.39 -6.36 -4.45
C LYS A 121 6.41 -5.59 -3.62
N LYS A 122 6.50 -4.28 -3.77
CA LYS A 122 7.39 -3.42 -2.99
C LYS A 122 6.78 -2.99 -1.65
N LEU A 123 5.51 -3.28 -1.42
CA LEU A 123 4.83 -2.98 -0.17
C LEU A 123 4.90 -4.18 0.78
N ARG A 124 5.36 -3.92 2.00
CA ARG A 124 5.39 -4.90 3.09
C ARG A 124 4.62 -4.33 4.27
N ILE A 125 3.65 -5.07 4.77
CA ILE A 125 2.75 -4.61 5.83
C ILE A 125 2.86 -5.56 7.02
N PHE A 126 3.02 -5.00 8.21
CA PHE A 126 3.09 -5.74 9.47
C PHE A 126 2.04 -5.23 10.44
N ALA A 127 1.34 -6.14 11.10
CA ALA A 127 0.28 -5.81 12.04
C ALA A 127 0.81 -5.10 13.28
N GLY A 128 1.93 -5.57 13.83
CA GLY A 128 2.55 -5.02 15.02
C GLY A 128 3.63 -3.97 14.75
N PRO A 129 4.33 -3.52 15.80
CA PRO A 129 5.37 -2.50 15.66
C PRO A 129 6.70 -3.02 15.09
N GLU A 130 6.87 -4.33 15.01
CA GLU A 130 8.11 -4.95 14.55
C GLU A 130 8.01 -5.38 13.09
N HIS A 131 9.14 -5.31 12.39
CA HIS A 131 9.27 -5.77 11.00
C HIS A 131 10.55 -6.59 10.82
N THR A 132 10.60 -7.35 9.73
CA THR A 132 11.74 -8.24 9.43
C THR A 132 12.79 -7.61 8.51
N HIS A 133 12.65 -6.33 8.16
CA HIS A 133 13.49 -5.63 7.19
C HIS A 133 14.59 -4.75 7.82
N GLN A 134 15.15 -5.18 8.95
CA GLN A 134 16.19 -4.42 9.64
C GLN A 134 17.49 -4.31 8.83
N ALA A 135 17.79 -5.33 8.03
CA ALA A 135 18.98 -5.32 7.18
C ALA A 135 18.95 -4.22 6.10
N GLN A 136 17.76 -3.86 5.62
CA GLN A 136 17.55 -2.81 4.63
C GLN A 136 17.59 -1.40 5.25
N GLN A 137 17.54 -1.28 6.57
CA GLN A 137 17.55 -0.02 7.30
C GLN A 137 16.54 1.00 6.74
N PRO A 138 15.22 0.69 6.77
CA PRO A 138 14.21 1.58 6.23
C PRO A 138 14.19 2.91 6.98
N LYS A 139 14.14 4.02 6.23
CA LYS A 139 14.12 5.36 6.79
C LYS A 139 12.69 5.71 7.21
N PRO A 140 12.48 6.28 8.43
CA PRO A 140 11.16 6.75 8.82
C PRO A 140 10.64 7.81 7.86
N LEU A 141 9.35 7.69 7.51
CA LEU A 141 8.63 8.62 6.66
C LEU A 141 7.41 9.12 7.42
N GLU A 142 7.33 10.42 7.66
CA GLU A 142 6.16 11.04 8.25
C GLU A 142 5.15 11.41 7.16
N LEU A 143 3.90 11.02 7.36
CA LEU A 143 2.80 11.28 6.45
C LEU A 143 1.69 12.11 7.11
#